data_feec8651c21fb4131ba36a4035c26b56
#
_entry.id   feec8651c21fb4131ba36a4035c26b56
#
_cell.length_a   1.000
_cell.length_b   1.000
_cell.length_c   1.000
_cell.angle_alpha   90.00
_cell.angle_beta   90.00
_cell.angle_gamma   90.00
#
_symmetry.space_group_name_H-M   'P 1'
#
loop_
_entity.id
_entity.type
_entity.pdbx_description
1 polymer ?
#
loop_
_entity_poly.entity_id
_entity_poly.type
_entity_poly.pdbx_seq_one_letter_code
_entity_poly.pdbx_strand_id
1 'polypeptide(L)'
;MIKRILGIIIPLMICATLVAQDTPNIYGVNYFKPKADQREEYLAGLKDHTKKHHSKGIMKVRTYQVVSGDKAGWYVRVSGPLTWADVDKFQADIRSKAHSSHAAKFVRPYIEERIGTMYWIPMEGLHYNRSTSDKPSNMTRVQFTHLNPGMSGEFYDLRRRYNEVLKKTNSEASFTMGHLIHGGERHAIYATFRGMDSWADMAPTGASLSSRYNEVYGNGAWGRFLKQVSKITKKSHDEMRVYMKDYSTR
;
A
#
# COMPACT_ATOMS: atom_id res chain seq x y z
N MET A 1 54.34 -13.03 54.73
CA MET A 1 54.10 -12.15 53.53
C MET A 1 53.25 -12.96 52.49
N ILE A 2 51.97 -12.70 52.47
CA ILE A 2 51.01 -13.39 51.53
C ILE A 2 50.64 -12.40 50.44
N LYS A 3 51.11 -12.64 49.23
CA LYS A 3 50.75 -11.85 48.02
C LYS A 3 49.33 -12.27 47.55
N ARG A 4 48.37 -11.34 47.71
CA ARG A 4 47.04 -11.46 47.13
C ARG A 4 47.12 -11.11 45.62
N ILE A 5 46.87 -12.12 44.77
CA ILE A 5 46.68 -11.93 43.36
C ILE A 5 45.19 -11.59 43.14
N LEU A 6 44.94 -10.33 42.77
CA LEU A 6 43.60 -9.84 42.42
C LEU A 6 43.34 -10.21 40.96
N GLY A 7 42.57 -11.27 40.74
CA GLY A 7 42.12 -11.63 39.39
C GLY A 7 41.02 -10.69 38.93
N ILE A 8 41.28 -9.88 37.91
CA ILE A 8 40.28 -9.03 37.21
C ILE A 8 39.51 -9.94 36.26
N ILE A 9 38.28 -10.26 36.65
CA ILE A 9 37.30 -10.90 35.73
C ILE A 9 36.70 -9.79 34.85
N ILE A 10 37.11 -9.71 33.58
CA ILE A 10 36.48 -8.86 32.57
C ILE A 10 35.22 -9.58 32.11
N PRO A 11 34.00 -9.07 32.33
CA PRO A 11 32.80 -9.66 31.75
C PRO A 11 32.84 -9.42 30.27
N LEU A 12 32.95 -10.52 29.50
CA LEU A 12 32.77 -10.52 28.06
C LEU A 12 31.32 -10.19 27.76
N MET A 13 30.98 -8.91 27.51
CA MET A 13 29.70 -8.50 26.99
C MET A 13 29.55 -9.06 25.56
N ILE A 14 28.90 -10.21 25.42
CA ILE A 14 28.44 -10.71 24.16
C ILE A 14 27.29 -9.77 23.74
N CYS A 15 27.61 -8.75 22.93
CA CYS A 15 26.60 -8.02 22.18
C CYS A 15 25.98 -9.01 21.19
N ALA A 16 24.92 -9.69 21.60
CA ALA A 16 24.02 -10.35 20.65
C ALA A 16 23.39 -9.24 19.83
N THR A 17 23.93 -9.00 18.63
CA THR A 17 23.23 -8.22 17.62
C THR A 17 21.95 -8.99 17.29
N LEU A 18 20.84 -8.54 17.89
CA LEU A 18 19.51 -8.89 17.42
C LEU A 18 19.42 -8.39 15.97
N VAL A 19 19.77 -9.26 15.04
CA VAL A 19 19.42 -9.07 13.64
C VAL A 19 17.90 -9.16 13.62
N ALA A 20 17.23 -8.01 13.66
CA ALA A 20 15.81 -7.95 13.42
C ALA A 20 15.58 -8.60 12.06
N GLN A 21 14.92 -9.74 12.06
CA GLN A 21 14.62 -10.47 10.83
C GLN A 21 13.72 -9.55 10.01
N ASP A 22 14.24 -9.03 8.91
CA ASP A 22 13.57 -8.05 8.04
C ASP A 22 12.36 -8.74 7.39
N THR A 23 11.19 -8.58 8.01
CA THR A 23 9.95 -9.21 7.55
C THR A 23 9.46 -8.50 6.29
N PRO A 24 9.20 -9.22 5.19
CA PRO A 24 8.72 -8.62 3.95
C PRO A 24 7.38 -7.89 4.16
N ASN A 25 7.40 -6.57 4.13
CA ASN A 25 6.21 -5.74 4.29
C ASN A 25 6.17 -4.50 3.40
N ILE A 26 7.16 -4.32 2.51
CA ILE A 26 7.27 -3.16 1.65
C ILE A 26 6.60 -3.45 0.31
N TYR A 27 5.77 -2.52 -0.15
CA TYR A 27 5.13 -2.58 -1.45
C TYR A 27 5.60 -1.42 -2.32
N GLY A 28 6.18 -1.73 -3.48
CA GLY A 28 6.54 -0.74 -4.49
C GLY A 28 5.38 -0.52 -5.47
N VAL A 29 4.93 0.72 -5.61
CA VAL A 29 3.81 1.11 -6.47
C VAL A 29 4.26 2.09 -7.52
N ASN A 30 3.98 1.79 -8.79
CA ASN A 30 4.27 2.64 -9.94
C ASN A 30 3.00 2.88 -10.74
N TYR A 31 2.84 4.11 -11.28
CA TYR A 31 1.76 4.44 -12.20
C TYR A 31 2.31 4.73 -13.58
N PHE A 32 1.57 4.34 -14.60
CA PHE A 32 1.91 4.54 -16.00
C PHE A 32 0.67 5.01 -16.76
N LYS A 33 0.79 6.12 -17.48
CA LYS A 33 -0.19 6.59 -18.45
C LYS A 33 0.30 6.20 -19.85
N PRO A 34 -0.39 5.33 -20.57
CA PRO A 34 -0.04 5.07 -21.95
C PRO A 34 -0.43 6.27 -22.82
N LYS A 35 0.21 6.42 -23.96
CA LYS A 35 -0.23 7.32 -25.02
C LYS A 35 -1.62 6.91 -25.49
N ALA A 36 -2.50 7.87 -25.72
CA ALA A 36 -3.93 7.63 -26.00
C ALA A 36 -4.18 6.74 -27.21
N ASP A 37 -3.40 6.93 -28.26
CA ASP A 37 -3.45 6.23 -29.55
C ASP A 37 -2.62 4.93 -29.59
N GLN A 38 -1.86 4.62 -28.55
CA GLN A 38 -0.92 3.48 -28.49
C GLN A 38 -1.16 2.57 -27.28
N ARG A 39 -2.40 2.57 -26.79
CA ARG A 39 -2.77 1.79 -25.61
C ARG A 39 -2.64 0.28 -25.83
N GLU A 40 -2.99 -0.19 -27.02
CA GLU A 40 -2.94 -1.63 -27.35
C GLU A 40 -1.50 -2.11 -27.44
N GLU A 41 -0.60 -1.34 -28.05
CA GLU A 41 0.83 -1.65 -28.14
C GLU A 41 1.47 -1.64 -26.75
N TYR A 42 1.09 -0.65 -25.91
CA TYR A 42 1.53 -0.62 -24.50
C TYR A 42 1.12 -1.91 -23.78
N LEU A 43 -0.14 -2.34 -23.91
CA LEU A 43 -0.64 -3.54 -23.25
C LEU A 43 0.03 -4.80 -23.78
N ALA A 44 0.20 -4.94 -25.10
CA ALA A 44 0.91 -6.07 -25.69
C ALA A 44 2.34 -6.16 -25.16
N GLY A 45 3.08 -5.04 -25.19
CA GLY A 45 4.44 -4.97 -24.66
C GLY A 45 4.51 -5.24 -23.16
N LEU A 46 3.55 -4.72 -22.38
CA LEU A 46 3.49 -4.93 -20.93
C LEU A 46 3.25 -6.41 -20.59
N LYS A 47 2.36 -7.09 -21.32
CA LYS A 47 2.05 -8.52 -21.14
C LYS A 47 3.30 -9.38 -21.36
N ASP A 48 3.99 -9.17 -22.50
CA ASP A 48 5.21 -9.89 -22.82
C ASP A 48 6.35 -9.61 -21.82
N HIS A 49 6.53 -8.33 -21.48
CA HIS A 49 7.52 -7.92 -20.48
C HIS A 49 7.25 -8.54 -19.10
N THR A 50 5.99 -8.60 -18.68
CA THR A 50 5.59 -9.22 -17.42
C THR A 50 5.90 -10.72 -17.42
N LYS A 51 5.54 -11.42 -18.48
CA LYS A 51 5.84 -12.85 -18.63
C LYS A 51 7.33 -13.14 -18.58
N LYS A 52 8.14 -12.30 -19.24
CA LYS A 52 9.58 -12.53 -19.40
C LYS A 52 10.38 -12.16 -18.15
N HIS A 53 10.07 -11.05 -17.50
CA HIS A 53 10.90 -10.47 -16.45
C HIS A 53 10.27 -10.47 -15.05
N HIS A 54 8.95 -10.71 -14.95
CA HIS A 54 8.23 -10.64 -13.67
C HIS A 54 7.54 -11.95 -13.28
N SER A 55 7.98 -13.08 -13.83
CA SER A 55 7.24 -14.34 -13.66
C SER A 55 7.46 -15.05 -12.33
N LYS A 56 8.50 -14.71 -11.55
CA LYS A 56 8.85 -15.47 -10.34
C LYS A 56 9.61 -14.64 -9.29
N GLY A 57 9.64 -15.19 -8.08
CA GLY A 57 10.40 -14.62 -6.96
C GLY A 57 9.96 -13.21 -6.59
N ILE A 58 10.93 -12.41 -6.17
CA ILE A 58 10.71 -10.99 -5.77
C ILE A 58 10.31 -10.11 -6.96
N MET A 59 10.51 -10.57 -8.20
CA MET A 59 10.13 -9.83 -9.40
C MET A 59 8.64 -9.88 -9.71
N LYS A 60 7.84 -10.70 -9.01
CA LYS A 60 6.39 -10.77 -9.21
C LYS A 60 5.72 -9.42 -9.02
N VAL A 61 4.70 -9.16 -9.86
CA VAL A 61 3.94 -7.91 -9.83
C VAL A 61 2.45 -8.18 -10.01
N ARG A 62 1.63 -7.33 -9.43
CA ARG A 62 0.19 -7.22 -9.70
C ARG A 62 -0.04 -5.95 -10.50
N THR A 63 -0.82 -6.06 -11.55
CA THR A 63 -1.18 -4.93 -12.43
C THR A 63 -2.67 -4.64 -12.30
N TYR A 64 -2.99 -3.36 -12.24
CA TYR A 64 -4.37 -2.87 -12.18
C TYR A 64 -4.55 -1.75 -13.20
N GLN A 65 -5.76 -1.64 -13.73
CA GLN A 65 -6.21 -0.45 -14.46
C GLN A 65 -6.99 0.45 -13.51
N VAL A 66 -6.68 1.73 -13.48
CA VAL A 66 -7.50 2.75 -12.81
C VAL A 66 -8.69 3.08 -13.69
N VAL A 67 -9.90 2.90 -13.17
CA VAL A 67 -11.14 3.09 -13.93
C VAL A 67 -11.99 4.27 -13.45
N SER A 68 -11.59 4.90 -12.33
CA SER A 68 -12.23 6.13 -11.84
C SER A 68 -11.24 7.02 -11.09
N GLY A 69 -11.60 8.29 -10.88
CA GLY A 69 -10.76 9.32 -10.26
C GLY A 69 -9.83 10.00 -11.26
N ASP A 70 -8.96 10.87 -10.75
CA ASP A 70 -8.08 11.73 -11.57
C ASP A 70 -7.12 10.96 -12.49
N LYS A 71 -6.85 9.70 -12.15
CA LYS A 71 -5.97 8.82 -12.93
C LYS A 71 -6.73 7.75 -13.73
N ALA A 72 -8.01 7.97 -14.03
CA ALA A 72 -8.74 7.04 -14.91
C ALA A 72 -8.00 6.82 -16.24
N GLY A 73 -7.88 5.55 -16.65
CA GLY A 73 -7.11 5.16 -17.84
C GLY A 73 -5.63 4.83 -17.58
N TRP A 74 -5.10 5.14 -16.39
CA TRP A 74 -3.73 4.78 -16.02
C TRP A 74 -3.65 3.30 -15.57
N TYR A 75 -2.43 2.80 -15.52
CA TYR A 75 -2.11 1.46 -15.03
C TYR A 75 -1.22 1.56 -13.79
N VAL A 76 -1.52 0.72 -12.81
CA VAL A 76 -0.76 0.63 -11.56
C VAL A 76 -0.08 -0.72 -11.48
N ARG A 77 1.22 -0.73 -11.23
CA ARG A 77 1.97 -1.96 -10.95
C ARG A 77 2.43 -1.96 -9.51
N VAL A 78 2.14 -3.06 -8.83
CA VAL A 78 2.47 -3.27 -7.41
C VAL A 78 3.40 -4.47 -7.30
N SER A 79 4.59 -4.26 -6.77
CA SER A 79 5.55 -5.29 -6.36
C SER A 79 5.50 -5.49 -4.85
N GLY A 80 5.86 -6.65 -4.37
CA GLY A 80 5.89 -6.95 -2.95
C GLY A 80 4.87 -8.00 -2.49
N PRO A 81 4.92 -8.38 -1.17
CA PRO A 81 5.75 -7.76 -0.13
C PRO A 81 7.26 -8.05 -0.31
N LEU A 82 8.09 -7.05 -0.01
CA LEU A 82 9.55 -7.05 -0.12
C LEU A 82 10.18 -6.65 1.21
N THR A 83 11.42 -7.08 1.46
CA THR A 83 12.33 -6.44 2.41
C THR A 83 13.08 -5.29 1.72
N TRP A 84 13.79 -4.43 2.45
CA TRP A 84 14.67 -3.43 1.83
C TRP A 84 15.80 -4.07 1.02
N ALA A 85 16.35 -5.20 1.49
CA ALA A 85 17.33 -5.97 0.73
C ALA A 85 16.76 -6.55 -0.58
N ASP A 86 15.46 -6.92 -0.59
CA ASP A 86 14.79 -7.34 -1.82
C ASP A 86 14.51 -6.16 -2.75
N VAL A 87 14.26 -4.97 -2.19
CA VAL A 87 14.15 -3.73 -3.00
C VAL A 87 15.45 -3.45 -3.73
N ASP A 88 16.62 -3.61 -3.09
CA ASP A 88 17.92 -3.43 -3.75
C ASP A 88 18.12 -4.42 -4.90
N LYS A 89 17.81 -5.70 -4.68
CA LYS A 89 17.87 -6.75 -5.71
C LYS A 89 16.90 -6.48 -6.85
N PHE A 90 15.66 -6.07 -6.52
CA PHE A 90 14.64 -5.70 -7.50
C PHE A 90 15.12 -4.52 -8.36
N GLN A 91 15.67 -3.49 -7.75
CA GLN A 91 16.21 -2.31 -8.43
C GLN A 91 17.44 -2.65 -9.30
N ALA A 92 18.29 -3.57 -8.87
CA ALA A 92 19.41 -4.06 -9.67
C ALA A 92 18.94 -4.82 -10.93
N ASP A 93 17.93 -5.70 -10.77
CA ASP A 93 17.37 -6.47 -11.89
C ASP A 93 16.71 -5.55 -12.94
N ILE A 94 15.84 -4.60 -12.54
CA ILE A 94 15.18 -3.68 -13.50
C ILE A 94 16.17 -2.78 -14.25
N ARG A 95 17.37 -2.54 -13.69
CA ARG A 95 18.47 -1.82 -14.34
C ARG A 95 19.35 -2.72 -15.19
N SER A 96 19.25 -4.03 -15.07
CA SER A 96 20.04 -4.97 -15.89
C SER A 96 19.82 -4.70 -17.37
N LYS A 97 20.85 -4.98 -18.20
CA LYS A 97 20.78 -4.78 -19.66
C LYS A 97 19.61 -5.55 -20.29
N ALA A 98 19.38 -6.78 -19.86
CA ALA A 98 18.30 -7.63 -20.38
C ALA A 98 16.92 -7.03 -20.09
N HIS A 99 16.64 -6.65 -18.83
CA HIS A 99 15.36 -6.09 -18.40
C HIS A 99 15.14 -4.70 -19.02
N SER A 100 16.14 -3.81 -18.89
CA SER A 100 16.03 -2.42 -19.35
C SER A 100 15.90 -2.29 -20.86
N SER A 101 16.63 -3.09 -21.64
CA SER A 101 16.53 -3.10 -23.12
C SER A 101 15.19 -3.61 -23.60
N HIS A 102 14.65 -4.65 -22.93
CA HIS A 102 13.31 -5.16 -23.27
C HIS A 102 12.23 -4.11 -22.98
N ALA A 103 12.28 -3.47 -21.80
CA ALA A 103 11.34 -2.41 -21.47
C ALA A 103 11.49 -1.20 -22.42
N ALA A 104 12.72 -0.82 -22.79
CA ALA A 104 12.97 0.28 -23.72
C ALA A 104 12.41 0.03 -25.13
N LYS A 105 12.38 -1.22 -25.56
CA LYS A 105 11.88 -1.59 -26.88
C LYS A 105 10.37 -1.76 -26.92
N PHE A 106 9.76 -2.39 -25.92
CA PHE A 106 8.42 -2.91 -25.99
C PHE A 106 7.39 -2.24 -25.05
N VAL A 107 7.86 -1.39 -24.10
CA VAL A 107 6.95 -0.78 -23.12
C VAL A 107 7.12 0.74 -23.09
N ARG A 108 8.34 1.24 -22.88
CA ARG A 108 8.61 2.67 -22.68
C ARG A 108 8.19 3.58 -23.84
N PRO A 109 8.30 3.18 -25.13
CA PRO A 109 7.89 4.05 -26.24
C PRO A 109 6.40 4.43 -26.20
N TYR A 110 5.58 3.62 -25.55
CA TYR A 110 4.13 3.76 -25.48
C TYR A 110 3.65 4.45 -24.19
N ILE A 111 4.57 4.87 -23.33
CA ILE A 111 4.25 5.59 -22.09
C ILE A 111 4.29 7.10 -22.36
N GLU A 112 3.19 7.80 -22.05
CA GLU A 112 3.09 9.25 -22.06
C GLU A 112 3.63 9.84 -20.75
N GLU A 113 3.18 9.30 -19.61
CA GLU A 113 3.54 9.81 -18.29
C GLU A 113 3.78 8.66 -17.31
N ARG A 114 4.70 8.87 -16.37
CA ARG A 114 5.02 7.91 -15.32
C ARG A 114 5.15 8.61 -13.98
N ILE A 115 4.52 8.04 -12.94
CA ILE A 115 4.86 8.34 -11.55
C ILE A 115 5.83 7.27 -11.07
N GLY A 116 6.99 7.70 -10.57
CA GLY A 116 8.06 6.83 -10.08
C GLY A 116 7.62 5.95 -8.92
N THR A 117 8.51 5.06 -8.49
CA THR A 117 8.17 4.09 -7.43
C THR A 117 7.88 4.79 -6.11
N MET A 118 6.71 4.54 -5.59
CA MET A 118 6.29 4.90 -4.24
C MET A 118 6.35 3.66 -3.36
N TYR A 119 6.96 3.77 -2.18
CA TYR A 119 7.06 2.65 -1.24
C TYR A 119 6.07 2.80 -0.10
N TRP A 120 5.27 1.77 0.07
CA TRP A 120 4.19 1.68 1.06
C TRP A 120 4.45 0.57 2.05
N ILE A 121 4.09 0.78 3.31
CA ILE A 121 4.04 -0.27 4.33
C ILE A 121 2.62 -0.42 4.86
N PRO A 122 2.18 -1.66 5.21
CA PRO A 122 0.93 -1.88 5.92
C PRO A 122 0.96 -1.20 7.29
N MET A 123 -0.20 -0.74 7.72
CA MET A 123 -0.39 -0.18 9.05
C MET A 123 -1.01 -1.25 9.96
N GLU A 124 -0.17 -2.07 10.56
CA GLU A 124 -0.62 -3.12 11.47
C GLU A 124 -1.46 -2.53 12.63
N GLY A 125 -2.52 -3.23 13.00
CA GLY A 125 -3.48 -2.76 14.01
C GLY A 125 -4.53 -1.75 13.51
N LEU A 126 -4.42 -1.23 12.28
CA LEU A 126 -5.42 -0.36 11.67
C LEU A 126 -6.23 -1.02 10.54
N HIS A 127 -5.94 -2.27 10.22
CA HIS A 127 -6.79 -3.08 9.36
C HIS A 127 -8.10 -3.47 10.09
N TYR A 128 -9.13 -3.74 9.31
CA TYR A 128 -10.38 -4.28 9.86
C TYR A 128 -10.89 -5.41 8.97
N ASN A 129 -11.21 -6.57 9.54
CA ASN A 129 -11.65 -7.78 8.83
C ASN A 129 -10.82 -8.07 7.56
N ARG A 130 -9.49 -7.92 7.66
CA ARG A 130 -8.58 -8.14 6.54
C ARG A 130 -8.74 -9.56 6.00
N SER A 131 -8.95 -9.69 4.70
CA SER A 131 -8.89 -10.99 4.03
C SER A 131 -7.51 -11.62 4.19
N THR A 132 -7.47 -12.89 4.52
CA THR A 132 -6.24 -13.72 4.57
C THR A 132 -5.92 -14.35 3.21
N SER A 133 -6.76 -14.14 2.21
CA SER A 133 -6.56 -14.67 0.86
C SER A 133 -5.45 -13.92 0.12
N ASP A 134 -4.53 -14.65 -0.47
CA ASP A 134 -3.51 -14.11 -1.38
C ASP A 134 -4.09 -13.74 -2.76
N LYS A 135 -5.32 -14.16 -3.06
CA LYS A 135 -6.00 -13.83 -4.31
C LYS A 135 -6.40 -12.35 -4.29
N PRO A 136 -5.96 -11.55 -5.27
CA PRO A 136 -6.41 -10.17 -5.37
C PRO A 136 -7.91 -10.12 -5.66
N SER A 137 -8.60 -9.15 -5.06
CA SER A 137 -10.00 -8.83 -5.42
C SER A 137 -10.08 -8.36 -6.87
N ASN A 138 -11.23 -8.60 -7.51
CA ASN A 138 -11.46 -8.16 -8.90
C ASN A 138 -11.31 -6.65 -9.02
N MET A 139 -11.77 -5.93 -8.01
CA MET A 139 -11.69 -4.47 -7.92
C MET A 139 -11.13 -4.06 -6.56
N THR A 140 -10.51 -2.91 -6.50
CA THR A 140 -10.03 -2.32 -5.23
C THR A 140 -10.32 -0.82 -5.25
N ARG A 141 -11.14 -0.35 -4.32
CA ARG A 141 -11.23 1.07 -4.03
C ARG A 141 -10.05 1.48 -3.17
N VAL A 142 -9.31 2.48 -3.62
CA VAL A 142 -8.18 3.06 -2.88
C VAL A 142 -8.53 4.49 -2.53
N GLN A 143 -8.64 4.79 -1.23
CA GLN A 143 -8.86 6.14 -0.74
C GLN A 143 -7.58 6.67 -0.12
N PHE A 144 -7.06 7.76 -0.67
CA PHE A 144 -5.87 8.43 -0.17
C PHE A 144 -6.27 9.56 0.78
N THR A 145 -5.55 9.67 1.88
CA THR A 145 -5.69 10.74 2.86
C THR A 145 -4.34 11.41 3.07
N HIS A 146 -4.24 12.66 2.68
CA HIS A 146 -3.07 13.50 2.90
C HIS A 146 -3.31 14.32 4.16
N LEU A 147 -2.40 14.26 5.13
CA LEU A 147 -2.55 14.94 6.39
C LEU A 147 -1.87 16.33 6.39
N ASN A 148 -2.37 17.21 7.22
CA ASN A 148 -1.62 18.38 7.63
C ASN A 148 -0.35 17.97 8.39
N PRO A 149 0.74 18.76 8.31
CA PRO A 149 1.98 18.44 9.02
C PRO A 149 1.76 18.22 10.52
N GLY A 150 2.40 17.19 11.07
CA GLY A 150 2.32 16.84 12.49
C GLY A 150 1.08 16.05 12.92
N MET A 151 0.10 15.81 12.05
CA MET A 151 -1.20 15.23 12.42
C MET A 151 -1.25 13.68 12.38
N SER A 152 -0.13 13.00 12.26
CA SER A 152 -0.10 11.53 12.20
C SER A 152 -0.62 10.86 13.47
N GLY A 153 -0.31 11.41 14.65
CA GLY A 153 -0.77 10.86 15.93
C GLY A 153 -2.30 10.90 16.02
N GLU A 154 -2.88 12.08 15.76
CA GLU A 154 -4.34 12.28 15.77
C GLU A 154 -5.04 11.39 14.73
N PHE A 155 -4.41 11.19 13.55
CA PHE A 155 -4.93 10.28 12.55
C PHE A 155 -4.98 8.84 13.06
N TYR A 156 -3.91 8.35 13.71
CA TYR A 156 -3.89 7.01 14.31
C TYR A 156 -5.00 6.85 15.36
N ASP A 157 -5.21 7.85 16.22
CA ASP A 157 -6.24 7.79 17.25
C ASP A 157 -7.65 7.82 16.66
N LEU A 158 -7.87 8.62 15.60
CA LEU A 158 -9.13 8.64 14.87
C LEU A 158 -9.40 7.27 14.21
N ARG A 159 -8.39 6.65 13.61
CA ARG A 159 -8.54 5.34 12.96
C ARG A 159 -8.77 4.21 13.97
N ARG A 160 -8.11 4.23 15.12
CA ARG A 160 -8.40 3.27 16.20
C ARG A 160 -9.84 3.38 16.70
N ARG A 161 -10.32 4.60 16.95
CA ARG A 161 -11.72 4.83 17.34
C ARG A 161 -12.69 4.39 16.25
N TYR A 162 -12.36 4.62 14.99
CA TYR A 162 -13.14 4.13 13.86
C TYR A 162 -13.25 2.60 13.88
N ASN A 163 -12.13 1.90 14.04
CA ASN A 163 -12.11 0.44 14.12
C ASN A 163 -12.84 -0.10 15.35
N GLU A 164 -12.76 0.60 16.48
CA GLU A 164 -13.50 0.26 17.71
C GLU A 164 -15.02 0.33 17.47
N VAL A 165 -15.51 1.37 16.79
CA VAL A 165 -16.92 1.48 16.43
C VAL A 165 -17.35 0.32 15.54
N LEU A 166 -16.59 0.02 14.49
CA LEU A 166 -16.91 -1.10 13.61
C LEU A 166 -16.96 -2.44 14.36
N LYS A 167 -16.02 -2.66 15.28
CA LYS A 167 -15.96 -3.86 16.11
C LYS A 167 -17.15 -3.95 17.06
N LYS A 168 -17.46 -2.89 17.81
CA LYS A 168 -18.57 -2.87 18.78
C LYS A 168 -19.94 -3.04 18.12
N THR A 169 -20.08 -2.62 16.88
CA THR A 169 -21.34 -2.69 16.11
C THR A 169 -21.36 -3.86 15.12
N ASN A 170 -20.44 -4.83 15.25
CA ASN A 170 -20.34 -6.02 14.40
C ASN A 170 -20.44 -5.69 12.90
N SER A 171 -19.67 -4.70 12.44
CA SER A 171 -19.68 -4.28 11.03
C SER A 171 -19.05 -5.33 10.13
N GLU A 172 -19.66 -5.57 8.97
CA GLU A 172 -19.10 -6.43 7.90
C GLU A 172 -18.05 -5.72 7.03
N ALA A 173 -17.75 -4.46 7.32
CA ALA A 173 -16.71 -3.73 6.58
C ALA A 173 -15.39 -4.51 6.59
N SER A 174 -14.66 -4.43 5.48
CA SER A 174 -13.33 -5.04 5.36
C SER A 174 -12.42 -4.07 4.63
N PHE A 175 -11.23 -3.80 5.19
CA PHE A 175 -10.23 -2.97 4.54
C PHE A 175 -8.83 -3.19 5.13
N THR A 176 -7.84 -2.83 4.34
CA THR A 176 -6.46 -2.69 4.79
C THR A 176 -6.02 -1.24 4.72
N MET A 177 -5.00 -0.88 5.48
CA MET A 177 -4.41 0.46 5.46
C MET A 177 -2.92 0.39 5.17
N GLY A 178 -2.43 1.37 4.44
CA GLY A 178 -1.02 1.56 4.16
C GLY A 178 -0.57 3.00 4.40
N HIS A 179 0.71 3.14 4.69
CA HIS A 179 1.41 4.42 4.85
C HIS A 179 2.46 4.55 3.76
N LEU A 180 2.47 5.67 3.06
CA LEU A 180 3.51 6.02 2.10
C LEU A 180 4.76 6.48 2.86
N ILE A 181 5.85 5.74 2.74
CA ILE A 181 7.10 6.03 3.45
C ILE A 181 8.16 6.69 2.58
N HIS A 182 8.06 6.55 1.25
CA HIS A 182 8.99 7.15 0.30
C HIS A 182 8.36 7.34 -1.09
N GLY A 183 8.80 8.36 -1.82
CA GLY A 183 8.37 8.61 -3.21
C GLY A 183 7.11 9.47 -3.35
N GLY A 184 6.69 10.18 -2.31
CA GLY A 184 5.54 11.07 -2.30
C GLY A 184 5.87 12.51 -1.93
N GLU A 185 4.83 13.28 -1.63
CA GLU A 185 4.92 14.64 -1.13
C GLU A 185 5.49 14.66 0.32
N ARG A 186 5.97 15.83 0.79
CA ARG A 186 6.59 15.99 2.13
C ARG A 186 5.61 15.94 3.31
N HIS A 187 4.45 15.37 3.17
CA HIS A 187 3.50 15.20 4.25
C HIS A 187 3.01 13.75 4.32
N ALA A 188 2.48 13.35 5.47
CA ALA A 188 2.03 11.98 5.67
C ALA A 188 0.85 11.67 4.76
N ILE A 189 0.98 10.58 3.98
CA ILE A 189 -0.03 10.07 3.07
C ILE A 189 -0.38 8.65 3.49
N TYR A 190 -1.67 8.43 3.72
CA TYR A 190 -2.23 7.13 4.06
C TYR A 190 -3.21 6.68 3.00
N ALA A 191 -3.32 5.38 2.81
CA ALA A 191 -4.30 4.81 1.91
C ALA A 191 -5.13 3.75 2.61
N THR A 192 -6.44 3.74 2.34
CA THR A 192 -7.36 2.67 2.71
C THR A 192 -7.69 1.88 1.45
N PHE A 193 -7.50 0.57 1.50
CA PHE A 193 -7.76 -0.35 0.40
C PHE A 193 -8.96 -1.22 0.75
N ARG A 194 -10.03 -1.14 -0.03
CA ARG A 194 -11.21 -1.99 0.08
C ARG A 194 -11.31 -2.88 -1.14
N GLY A 195 -11.15 -4.18 -0.96
CA GLY A 195 -11.40 -5.18 -1.99
C GLY A 195 -12.88 -5.31 -2.30
N MET A 196 -13.22 -5.53 -3.57
CA MET A 196 -14.58 -5.64 -4.07
C MET A 196 -14.59 -6.62 -5.25
N ASP A 197 -15.70 -7.30 -5.46
CA ASP A 197 -15.87 -8.19 -6.61
C ASP A 197 -16.56 -7.46 -7.79
N SER A 198 -17.40 -6.47 -7.48
CA SER A 198 -18.17 -5.69 -8.45
C SER A 198 -18.49 -4.28 -7.94
N TRP A 199 -19.04 -3.43 -8.80
CA TRP A 199 -19.57 -2.12 -8.43
C TRP A 199 -20.76 -2.20 -7.46
N ALA A 200 -21.50 -3.32 -7.46
CA ALA A 200 -22.61 -3.52 -6.51
C ALA A 200 -22.15 -3.48 -5.06
N ASP A 201 -20.89 -3.83 -4.77
CA ASP A 201 -20.32 -3.79 -3.42
C ASP A 201 -20.10 -2.36 -2.90
N MET A 202 -20.33 -1.34 -3.73
CA MET A 202 -20.38 0.05 -3.29
C MET A 202 -21.68 0.38 -2.54
N ALA A 203 -22.73 -0.43 -2.72
CA ALA A 203 -23.98 -0.22 -2.03
C ALA A 203 -23.77 -0.30 -0.50
N PRO A 204 -24.42 0.58 0.28
CA PRO A 204 -24.38 0.53 1.74
C PRO A 204 -24.95 -0.79 2.25
N THR A 205 -24.23 -1.45 3.16
CA THR A 205 -24.70 -2.64 3.87
C THR A 205 -24.90 -2.31 5.35
N GLY A 206 -26.10 -2.59 5.87
CA GLY A 206 -26.44 -2.39 7.28
C GLY A 206 -26.48 -0.93 7.73
N ALA A 207 -26.26 -0.69 9.02
CA ALA A 207 -26.34 0.63 9.62
C ALA A 207 -25.24 1.57 9.13
N SER A 208 -25.57 2.84 8.93
CA SER A 208 -24.63 3.88 8.52
C SER A 208 -23.52 4.09 9.57
N LEU A 209 -22.36 4.60 9.15
CA LEU A 209 -21.30 5.00 10.08
C LEU A 209 -21.76 6.05 11.10
N SER A 210 -22.59 6.98 10.68
CA SER A 210 -23.18 7.98 11.57
C SER A 210 -23.98 7.33 12.69
N SER A 211 -24.84 6.37 12.34
CA SER A 211 -25.64 5.61 13.32
C SER A 211 -24.71 4.83 14.28
N ARG A 212 -23.74 4.08 13.76
CA ARG A 212 -22.79 3.29 14.55
C ARG A 212 -21.95 4.15 15.50
N TYR A 213 -21.47 5.32 15.05
CA TYR A 213 -20.73 6.24 15.91
C TYR A 213 -21.58 6.82 17.04
N ASN A 214 -22.82 7.19 16.73
CA ASN A 214 -23.74 7.71 17.74
C ASN A 214 -24.21 6.64 18.73
N GLU A 215 -24.33 5.39 18.29
CA GLU A 215 -24.60 4.24 19.16
C GLU A 215 -23.47 4.03 20.19
N VAL A 216 -22.20 4.09 19.76
CA VAL A 216 -21.05 3.79 20.62
C VAL A 216 -20.64 4.97 21.51
N TYR A 217 -20.71 6.20 21.02
CA TYR A 217 -20.18 7.39 21.69
C TYR A 217 -21.22 8.47 21.99
N GLY A 218 -22.51 8.17 21.83
CA GLY A 218 -23.64 9.07 22.10
C GLY A 218 -23.92 10.04 20.96
N ASN A 219 -25.08 10.69 21.09
CA ASN A 219 -25.59 11.62 20.07
C ASN A 219 -24.59 12.71 19.68
N GLY A 220 -24.51 12.99 18.36
CA GLY A 220 -23.59 13.97 17.79
C GLY A 220 -22.13 13.52 17.71
N ALA A 221 -21.79 12.29 18.11
CA ALA A 221 -20.42 11.78 18.05
C ALA A 221 -19.88 11.75 16.62
N TRP A 222 -20.69 11.39 15.64
CA TRP A 222 -20.30 11.43 14.24
C TRP A 222 -19.88 12.82 13.76
N GLY A 223 -20.66 13.83 14.11
CA GLY A 223 -20.34 15.23 13.78
C GLY A 223 -19.02 15.69 14.41
N ARG A 224 -18.76 15.30 15.68
CA ARG A 224 -17.47 15.57 16.35
C ARG A 224 -16.31 14.87 15.65
N PHE A 225 -16.48 13.61 15.24
CA PHE A 225 -15.50 12.84 14.48
C PHE A 225 -15.17 13.52 13.14
N LEU A 226 -16.17 13.91 12.35
CA LEU A 226 -15.97 14.60 11.08
C LEU A 226 -15.22 15.93 11.22
N LYS A 227 -15.52 16.71 12.27
CA LYS A 227 -14.77 17.95 12.57
C LYS A 227 -13.29 17.66 12.83
N GLN A 228 -12.95 16.57 13.54
CA GLN A 228 -11.58 16.17 13.78
C GLN A 228 -10.90 15.70 12.49
N VAL A 229 -11.58 14.87 11.67
CA VAL A 229 -11.07 14.45 10.36
C VAL A 229 -10.78 15.65 9.48
N SER A 230 -11.71 16.62 9.38
CA SER A 230 -11.51 17.84 8.59
C SER A 230 -10.31 18.67 9.06
N LYS A 231 -10.08 18.77 10.38
CA LYS A 231 -8.95 19.50 10.96
C LYS A 231 -7.60 18.91 10.57
N ILE A 232 -7.48 17.58 10.53
CA ILE A 232 -6.20 16.89 10.29
C ILE A 232 -5.93 16.62 8.81
N THR A 233 -6.97 16.62 7.96
CA THR A 233 -6.86 16.26 6.54
C THR A 233 -6.57 17.49 5.70
N LYS A 234 -5.48 17.46 4.95
CA LYS A 234 -5.14 18.46 3.94
C LYS A 234 -5.90 18.22 2.63
N LYS A 235 -5.94 16.96 2.19
CA LYS A 235 -6.56 16.53 0.93
C LYS A 235 -6.99 15.07 1.05
N SER A 236 -8.08 14.72 0.39
CA SER A 236 -8.48 13.32 0.19
C SER A 236 -8.96 13.13 -1.25
N HIS A 237 -8.66 11.98 -1.82
CA HIS A 237 -9.17 11.57 -3.12
C HIS A 237 -9.23 10.05 -3.16
N ASP A 238 -9.97 9.49 -4.11
CA ASP A 238 -10.03 8.05 -4.30
C ASP A 238 -9.93 7.66 -5.77
N GLU A 239 -9.63 6.41 -5.98
CA GLU A 239 -9.63 5.77 -7.29
C GLU A 239 -10.16 4.34 -7.17
N MET A 240 -10.78 3.85 -8.23
CA MET A 240 -11.13 2.45 -8.39
C MET A 240 -10.13 1.77 -9.31
N ARG A 241 -9.59 0.64 -8.87
CA ARG A 241 -8.65 -0.19 -9.62
C ARG A 241 -9.29 -1.52 -9.97
N VAL A 242 -9.16 -1.95 -11.22
CA VAL A 242 -9.57 -3.27 -11.70
C VAL A 242 -8.34 -4.14 -11.88
N TYR A 243 -8.34 -5.33 -11.30
CA TYR A 243 -7.24 -6.28 -11.39
C TYR A 243 -7.10 -6.85 -12.80
N MET A 244 -5.90 -6.80 -13.34
CA MET A 244 -5.56 -7.27 -14.68
C MET A 244 -4.77 -8.58 -14.61
N LYS A 245 -5.47 -9.70 -14.56
CA LYS A 245 -4.89 -11.04 -14.38
C LYS A 245 -3.82 -11.38 -15.42
N ASP A 246 -4.05 -11.06 -16.69
CA ASP A 246 -3.15 -11.39 -17.81
C ASP A 246 -1.85 -10.56 -17.82
N TYR A 247 -1.80 -9.48 -17.06
CA TYR A 247 -0.67 -8.55 -16.93
C TYR A 247 -0.01 -8.64 -15.55
N SER A 248 -0.38 -9.66 -14.80
CA SER A 248 0.07 -9.90 -13.43
C SER A 248 0.73 -11.26 -13.33
N THR A 249 1.54 -11.46 -12.29
CA THR A 249 2.13 -12.74 -11.93
C THR A 249 1.56 -13.23 -10.61
N ARG A 250 1.32 -14.53 -10.52
CA ARG A 250 0.73 -15.21 -9.36
C ARG A 250 1.79 -15.66 -8.37
#